data_80e045407445e73124f095f60f3c52fb
#
_entry.id   80e045407445e73124f095f60f3c52fb
#
_cell.length_a   1.000
_cell.length_b   1.000
_cell.length_c   1.000
_cell.angle_alpha   90.00
_cell.angle_beta   90.00
_cell.angle_gamma   90.00
#
_symmetry.space_group_name_H-M   'P 1'
#
loop_
_entity.id
_entity.type
_entity.pdbx_description
1 polymer ?
#
loop_
_entity_poly.entity_id
_entity_poly.type
_entity_poly.pdbx_seq_one_letter_code
_entity_poly.pdbx_strand_id
1 'polypeptide(L)'
;MDRTGIRYKIMEAHEGEMSSVREQNSLQAEDRLKSQDSVKKQSLQDEDYVEKKNSLLVEEKREKRQKRQRNIFRLLFFLCSFCLLMLFAFYVNRHIHIKALYMDDLYLFSFFREQDFLTFSFPIGEAVRFRPVYWALSYIEMVFVGNDPNRYWYFNVVLNGLLACFLCYFSWVVSKGKKIVSLSLSLIFLSAHFAYYQIAQALGILETLALGFSLITLYFLYLQLNEEKHFLRNLVFSHFFFFLLVFTHERYIALLPLFYVPLFFRGRAGEAKILTGGKILPLAQAFLFYAIRKFAIGSFIPKGTGGTEVTESFKLEEALQNAFTEVYYIFGFQKGPEHLNGIPWEKVSPDMRKLVYASIAVLAFTVLFCLIFAFVRIFKTDKSAGRNAGSSIESGIENSIGKKATKDLVNNSVSDSVNNLRKDQKREKLARLQSFIGNNILFLLFIAMCIGSSSVTIRVEMRWVYVSFAASLLYFSYLLGVSRLPLGTIFCLAFICLRLPVERYYRSYFPQIYFWEDQDRMNSLAEQTIEKYGRDYVLGKQVYILENSYKMSKFYGDTFFQVFDEDFSGHGTKIHFIKDFRELPSEANFYNSIVLKEVPEERGYKDITQEVFPNL
;
A
#
# COMPACT_ATOMS: atom_id res chain seq x y z
N MET A 1 70.57 -103.15 18.65
CA MET A 1 70.43 -101.72 18.74
C MET A 1 69.43 -101.29 17.69
N ASP A 2 68.40 -100.75 18.18
CA ASP A 2 67.08 -100.71 17.59
C ASP A 2 66.91 -99.68 16.50
N ARG A 3 66.68 -100.06 15.25
CA ARG A 3 66.38 -99.22 14.10
C ARG A 3 64.95 -98.72 14.00
N THR A 4 64.08 -99.17 14.93
CA THR A 4 62.65 -98.90 14.94
C THR A 4 62.34 -97.58 15.66
N GLY A 5 63.13 -97.09 16.64
CA GLY A 5 62.88 -95.83 17.37
C GLY A 5 63.10 -94.55 16.61
N ILE A 6 64.01 -94.59 15.61
CA ILE A 6 64.36 -93.40 14.81
C ILE A 6 63.29 -93.08 13.72
N ARG A 7 62.61 -94.11 13.20
CA ARG A 7 61.54 -93.88 12.19
C ARG A 7 60.27 -93.25 12.82
N TYR A 8 59.96 -93.59 14.05
CA TYR A 8 58.77 -92.99 14.74
C TYR A 8 58.97 -91.50 15.05
N LYS A 9 60.14 -91.11 15.53
CA LYS A 9 60.40 -89.65 15.78
C LYS A 9 60.48 -88.80 14.53
N ILE A 10 60.86 -89.29 13.37
CA ILE A 10 60.87 -88.59 12.11
C ILE A 10 59.49 -88.45 11.54
N MET A 11 58.57 -89.41 11.72
CA MET A 11 57.20 -89.32 11.32
C MET A 11 56.37 -88.35 12.19
N GLU A 12 56.56 -88.33 13.54
CA GLU A 12 55.93 -87.35 14.43
C GLU A 12 56.42 -85.91 14.16
N ALA A 13 57.70 -85.70 13.85
CA ALA A 13 58.21 -84.40 13.47
C ALA A 13 57.65 -83.90 12.11
N HIS A 14 57.46 -84.83 11.16
CA HIS A 14 56.86 -84.51 9.86
C HIS A 14 55.34 -84.27 9.94
N GLU A 15 54.61 -84.96 10.81
CA GLU A 15 53.18 -84.71 11.05
C GLU A 15 52.97 -83.37 11.80
N GLY A 16 53.84 -82.98 12.73
CA GLY A 16 53.81 -81.69 13.43
C GLY A 16 54.06 -80.51 12.49
N GLU A 17 55.07 -80.65 11.58
CA GLU A 17 55.31 -79.58 10.57
C GLU A 17 54.16 -79.50 9.56
N MET A 18 53.61 -80.57 9.10
CA MET A 18 52.47 -80.58 8.18
C MET A 18 51.20 -80.00 8.83
N SER A 19 50.95 -80.23 10.14
CA SER A 19 49.84 -79.63 10.87
C SER A 19 49.99 -78.12 11.06
N SER A 20 51.21 -77.64 11.43
CA SER A 20 51.49 -76.19 11.55
C SER A 20 51.40 -75.44 10.25
N VAL A 21 51.86 -76.04 9.15
CA VAL A 21 51.72 -75.47 7.80
C VAL A 21 50.25 -75.41 7.34
N ARG A 22 49.43 -76.41 7.69
CA ARG A 22 47.99 -76.39 7.44
C ARG A 22 47.29 -75.35 8.27
N GLU A 23 47.64 -75.13 9.50
CA GLU A 23 47.07 -74.14 10.39
C GLU A 23 47.43 -72.72 9.96
N GLN A 24 48.68 -72.48 9.57
CA GLN A 24 49.13 -71.20 8.95
C GLN A 24 48.43 -70.89 7.61
N ASN A 25 48.25 -71.91 6.76
CA ASN A 25 47.54 -71.71 5.49
C ASN A 25 46.05 -71.46 5.70
N SER A 26 45.39 -72.08 6.72
CA SER A 26 44.00 -71.82 7.08
C SER A 26 43.82 -70.40 7.66
N LEU A 27 44.73 -69.94 8.54
CA LEU A 27 44.73 -68.56 9.05
C LEU A 27 44.94 -67.51 7.96
N GLN A 28 45.87 -67.74 7.02
CA GLN A 28 46.08 -66.87 5.88
C GLN A 28 44.87 -66.86 4.93
N ALA A 29 44.17 -67.98 4.74
CA ALA A 29 42.93 -68.02 3.94
C ALA A 29 41.78 -67.26 4.61
N GLU A 30 41.68 -67.36 5.95
CA GLU A 30 40.67 -66.64 6.73
C GLU A 30 40.91 -65.13 6.76
N ASP A 31 42.15 -64.70 6.89
CA ASP A 31 42.51 -63.28 6.78
C ASP A 31 42.33 -62.70 5.37
N ARG A 32 42.58 -63.48 4.31
CA ARG A 32 42.23 -63.07 2.93
C ARG A 32 40.73 -62.97 2.71
N LEU A 33 39.92 -63.87 3.25
CA LEU A 33 38.45 -63.78 3.20
C LEU A 33 37.95 -62.57 3.98
N LYS A 34 38.45 -62.30 5.19
CA LYS A 34 38.08 -61.09 5.97
C LYS A 34 38.49 -59.80 5.27
N SER A 35 39.67 -59.76 4.61
CA SER A 35 40.07 -58.60 3.84
C SER A 35 39.22 -58.38 2.58
N GLN A 36 38.81 -59.42 1.87
CA GLN A 36 37.92 -59.35 0.73
C GLN A 36 36.50 -58.89 1.13
N ASP A 37 35.98 -59.39 2.27
CA ASP A 37 34.69 -58.93 2.79
C ASP A 37 34.73 -57.47 3.27
N SER A 38 35.82 -57.02 3.84
CA SER A 38 35.97 -55.59 4.22
C SER A 38 36.02 -54.68 3.00
N VAL A 39 36.76 -55.04 1.95
CA VAL A 39 36.81 -54.28 0.68
C VAL A 39 35.44 -54.25 0.00
N LYS A 40 34.71 -55.39 0.01
CA LYS A 40 33.35 -55.45 -0.57
C LYS A 40 32.34 -54.65 0.23
N LYS A 41 32.43 -54.60 1.57
CA LYS A 41 31.61 -53.72 2.41
C LYS A 41 31.91 -52.26 2.17
N GLN A 42 33.17 -51.90 1.99
CA GLN A 42 33.59 -50.52 1.73
C GLN A 42 33.11 -50.04 0.34
N SER A 43 33.22 -50.89 -0.69
CA SER A 43 32.67 -50.55 -2.04
C SER A 43 31.18 -50.36 -2.05
N LEU A 44 30.41 -51.18 -1.31
CA LEU A 44 28.95 -51.04 -1.15
C LEU A 44 28.57 -49.74 -0.39
N GLN A 45 29.36 -49.36 0.64
CA GLN A 45 29.14 -48.09 1.34
C GLN A 45 29.48 -46.88 0.47
N ASP A 46 30.49 -46.97 -0.38
CA ASP A 46 30.87 -45.91 -1.33
C ASP A 46 29.82 -45.78 -2.43
N GLU A 47 29.27 -46.87 -2.93
CA GLU A 47 28.15 -46.85 -3.91
C GLU A 47 26.89 -46.20 -3.32
N ASP A 48 26.47 -46.60 -2.12
CA ASP A 48 25.34 -46.01 -1.39
C ASP A 48 25.56 -44.51 -1.11
N TYR A 49 26.78 -44.12 -0.77
CA TYR A 49 27.14 -42.72 -0.56
C TYR A 49 27.05 -41.89 -1.86
N VAL A 50 27.56 -42.43 -2.96
CA VAL A 50 27.50 -41.77 -4.30
C VAL A 50 26.05 -41.70 -4.78
N GLU A 51 25.23 -42.74 -4.61
CA GLU A 51 23.81 -42.71 -4.99
C GLU A 51 23.01 -41.68 -4.16
N LYS A 52 23.23 -41.63 -2.86
CA LYS A 52 22.63 -40.64 -1.97
C LYS A 52 23.05 -39.18 -2.32
N LYS A 53 24.33 -38.98 -2.65
CA LYS A 53 24.83 -37.67 -3.10
C LYS A 53 24.22 -37.24 -4.44
N ASN A 54 24.06 -38.18 -5.36
CA ASN A 54 23.43 -37.92 -6.66
C ASN A 54 21.94 -37.61 -6.52
N SER A 55 21.21 -38.34 -5.66
CA SER A 55 19.80 -38.06 -5.36
C SER A 55 19.60 -36.66 -4.75
N LEU A 56 20.44 -36.25 -3.81
CA LEU A 56 20.42 -34.90 -3.24
C LEU A 56 20.69 -33.80 -4.28
N LEU A 57 21.65 -34.03 -5.20
CA LEU A 57 21.94 -33.09 -6.28
C LEU A 57 20.77 -32.96 -7.28
N VAL A 58 20.09 -34.05 -7.58
CA VAL A 58 18.90 -34.06 -8.43
C VAL A 58 17.75 -33.30 -7.77
N GLU A 59 17.55 -33.52 -6.48
CA GLU A 59 16.53 -32.84 -5.68
C GLU A 59 16.81 -31.33 -5.59
N GLU A 60 18.04 -30.91 -5.32
CA GLU A 60 18.46 -29.51 -5.33
C GLU A 60 18.25 -28.82 -6.68
N LYS A 61 18.59 -29.51 -7.80
CA LYS A 61 18.31 -29.00 -9.17
C LYS A 61 16.83 -28.86 -9.43
N ARG A 62 16.00 -29.81 -8.95
CA ARG A 62 14.55 -29.78 -9.06
C ARG A 62 13.93 -28.62 -8.27
N GLU A 63 14.39 -28.40 -7.05
CA GLU A 63 13.98 -27.27 -6.23
C GLU A 63 14.36 -25.91 -6.86
N LYS A 64 15.60 -25.79 -7.37
CA LYS A 64 16.03 -24.58 -8.08
C LYS A 64 15.18 -24.30 -9.32
N ARG A 65 14.82 -25.34 -10.11
CA ARG A 65 13.91 -25.20 -11.26
C ARG A 65 12.51 -24.77 -10.82
N GLN A 66 11.94 -25.38 -9.80
CA GLN A 66 10.62 -25.02 -9.28
C GLN A 66 10.60 -23.58 -8.70
N LYS A 67 11.68 -23.17 -8.03
CA LYS A 67 11.84 -21.81 -7.52
C LYS A 67 11.89 -20.80 -8.67
N ARG A 68 12.65 -21.11 -9.73
CA ARG A 68 12.73 -20.27 -10.94
C ARG A 68 11.37 -20.15 -11.63
N GLN A 69 10.65 -21.25 -11.84
CA GLN A 69 9.31 -21.23 -12.41
C GLN A 69 8.33 -20.39 -11.57
N ARG A 70 8.32 -20.57 -10.24
CA ARG A 70 7.49 -19.76 -9.35
C ARG A 70 7.79 -18.27 -9.45
N ASN A 71 9.07 -17.90 -9.59
CA ASN A 71 9.46 -16.50 -9.75
C ASN A 71 9.00 -15.93 -11.11
N ILE A 72 9.11 -16.69 -12.18
CA ILE A 72 8.61 -16.30 -13.52
C ILE A 72 7.09 -16.07 -13.47
N PHE A 73 6.32 -17.00 -12.88
CA PHE A 73 4.86 -16.84 -12.74
C PHE A 73 4.46 -15.66 -11.84
N ARG A 74 5.29 -15.31 -10.85
CA ARG A 74 5.08 -14.09 -10.05
C ARG A 74 5.31 -12.84 -10.88
N LEU A 75 6.43 -12.80 -11.61
CA LEU A 75 6.75 -11.67 -12.47
C LEU A 75 5.67 -11.44 -13.52
N LEU A 76 5.23 -12.50 -14.21
CA LEU A 76 4.14 -12.43 -15.20
C LEU A 76 2.84 -11.93 -14.56
N PHE A 77 2.49 -12.41 -13.36
CA PHE A 77 1.31 -11.92 -12.66
C PHE A 77 1.39 -10.41 -12.40
N PHE A 78 2.53 -9.90 -11.92
CA PHE A 78 2.66 -8.46 -11.64
C PHE A 78 2.68 -7.63 -12.91
N LEU A 79 3.31 -8.09 -13.98
CA LEU A 79 3.27 -7.42 -15.29
C LEU A 79 1.84 -7.36 -15.85
N CYS A 80 1.12 -8.48 -15.86
CA CYS A 80 -0.27 -8.51 -16.32
C CYS A 80 -1.18 -7.65 -15.42
N SER A 81 -0.97 -7.69 -14.10
CA SER A 81 -1.72 -6.86 -13.15
C SER A 81 -1.43 -5.38 -13.35
N PHE A 82 -0.18 -5.00 -13.60
CA PHE A 82 0.21 -3.63 -13.90
C PHE A 82 -0.52 -3.13 -15.16
N CYS A 83 -0.42 -3.86 -16.27
CA CYS A 83 -1.11 -3.47 -17.50
C CYS A 83 -2.62 -3.36 -17.31
N LEU A 84 -3.24 -4.35 -16.65
CA LEU A 84 -4.67 -4.36 -16.40
C LEU A 84 -5.11 -3.18 -15.52
N LEU A 85 -4.40 -2.91 -14.41
CA LEU A 85 -4.74 -1.83 -13.50
C LEU A 85 -4.55 -0.46 -14.14
N MET A 86 -3.47 -0.29 -14.94
CA MET A 86 -3.26 0.96 -15.68
C MET A 86 -4.37 1.19 -16.72
N LEU A 87 -4.69 0.21 -17.55
CA LEU A 87 -5.78 0.30 -18.53
C LEU A 87 -7.12 0.55 -17.84
N PHE A 88 -7.38 -0.10 -16.71
CA PHE A 88 -8.60 0.08 -15.95
C PHE A 88 -8.68 1.49 -15.31
N ALA A 89 -7.55 2.04 -14.82
CA ALA A 89 -7.49 3.41 -14.32
C ALA A 89 -7.90 4.42 -15.40
N PHE A 90 -7.38 4.29 -16.62
CA PHE A 90 -7.80 5.11 -17.76
C PHE A 90 -9.28 4.90 -18.12
N TYR A 91 -9.74 3.65 -18.16
CA TYR A 91 -11.13 3.33 -18.48
C TYR A 91 -12.13 3.96 -17.51
N VAL A 92 -11.87 3.84 -16.21
CA VAL A 92 -12.77 4.35 -15.17
C VAL A 92 -12.84 5.87 -15.16
N ASN A 93 -11.74 6.54 -15.53
CA ASN A 93 -11.62 8.00 -15.47
C ASN A 93 -11.84 8.71 -16.82
N ARG A 94 -12.14 7.96 -17.90
CA ARG A 94 -12.23 8.49 -19.27
C ARG A 94 -13.24 9.64 -19.51
N HIS A 95 -14.16 9.81 -18.56
CA HIS A 95 -15.21 10.84 -18.62
C HIS A 95 -14.84 12.12 -17.89
N ILE A 96 -13.67 12.14 -17.23
CA ILE A 96 -13.16 13.34 -16.56
C ILE A 96 -12.32 14.12 -17.55
N HIS A 97 -12.63 15.40 -17.73
CA HIS A 97 -11.92 16.30 -18.63
C HIS A 97 -11.48 17.54 -17.85
N ILE A 98 -10.21 17.88 -17.94
CA ILE A 98 -9.64 19.11 -17.37
C ILE A 98 -9.17 19.98 -18.54
N LYS A 99 -9.99 20.96 -18.94
CA LYS A 99 -9.65 21.92 -19.99
C LYS A 99 -9.09 23.21 -19.42
N ALA A 100 -9.30 23.43 -18.14
CA ALA A 100 -8.88 24.63 -17.43
C ALA A 100 -8.46 24.31 -15.99
N LEU A 101 -7.53 25.07 -15.46
CA LEU A 101 -7.27 25.11 -14.02
C LEU A 101 -8.36 25.90 -13.31
N TYR A 102 -8.64 25.61 -12.02
CA TYR A 102 -9.64 26.33 -11.25
C TYR A 102 -9.26 26.40 -9.76
N MET A 103 -9.81 27.38 -9.06
CA MET A 103 -9.64 27.58 -7.60
C MET A 103 -8.18 27.49 -7.14
N ASP A 104 -7.88 26.54 -6.24
CA ASP A 104 -6.55 26.35 -5.65
C ASP A 104 -5.47 26.06 -6.71
N ASP A 105 -5.83 25.45 -7.84
CA ASP A 105 -4.90 25.19 -8.93
C ASP A 105 -4.39 26.49 -9.56
N LEU A 106 -5.28 27.46 -9.78
CA LEU A 106 -4.91 28.79 -10.29
C LEU A 106 -4.01 29.54 -9.30
N TYR A 107 -4.32 29.41 -8.00
CA TYR A 107 -3.52 30.04 -6.96
C TYR A 107 -2.09 29.48 -6.90
N LEU A 108 -1.96 28.15 -6.94
CA LEU A 108 -0.66 27.49 -6.97
C LEU A 108 0.11 27.81 -8.25
N PHE A 109 -0.58 27.88 -9.39
CA PHE A 109 0.04 28.20 -10.67
C PHE A 109 0.55 29.64 -10.71
N SER A 110 -0.14 30.61 -10.11
CA SER A 110 0.35 31.99 -10.02
C SER A 110 1.66 32.07 -9.22
N PHE A 111 1.76 31.38 -8.10
CA PHE A 111 3.01 31.32 -7.33
C PHE A 111 4.14 30.62 -8.08
N PHE A 112 3.83 29.54 -8.80
CA PHE A 112 4.81 28.82 -9.64
C PHE A 112 5.45 29.74 -10.67
N ARG A 113 4.71 30.68 -11.23
CA ARG A 113 5.21 31.64 -12.21
C ARG A 113 6.09 32.72 -11.60
N GLU A 114 5.77 33.16 -10.39
CA GLU A 114 6.41 34.30 -9.73
C GLU A 114 7.63 33.90 -8.90
N GLN A 115 7.74 32.61 -8.48
CA GLN A 115 8.73 32.15 -7.52
C GLN A 115 9.65 31.09 -8.11
N ASP A 116 10.91 31.09 -7.68
CA ASP A 116 11.83 30.01 -7.95
C ASP A 116 11.49 28.75 -7.13
N PHE A 117 12.12 27.64 -7.49
CA PHE A 117 11.89 26.33 -6.84
C PHE A 117 12.05 26.39 -5.31
N LEU A 118 13.06 27.07 -4.80
CA LEU A 118 13.34 27.10 -3.37
C LEU A 118 12.31 27.94 -2.62
N THR A 119 12.00 29.12 -3.12
CA THR A 119 10.99 30.01 -2.53
C THR A 119 9.61 29.39 -2.54
N PHE A 120 9.23 28.74 -3.65
CA PHE A 120 7.97 28.02 -3.76
C PHE A 120 7.88 26.84 -2.81
N SER A 121 8.96 26.02 -2.74
CA SER A 121 8.96 24.77 -1.96
C SER A 121 9.10 24.99 -0.45
N PHE A 122 9.83 26.03 -0.05
CA PHE A 122 10.16 26.33 1.34
C PHE A 122 9.80 27.77 1.72
N PRO A 123 8.51 28.12 1.73
CA PRO A 123 8.10 29.46 2.13
C PRO A 123 8.51 29.73 3.58
N ILE A 124 9.29 30.80 3.78
CA ILE A 124 9.71 31.28 5.09
C ILE A 124 8.93 32.56 5.38
N GLY A 125 8.26 32.60 6.55
CA GLY A 125 7.50 33.77 6.97
C GLY A 125 6.09 33.43 7.44
N GLU A 126 5.12 34.28 7.15
CA GLU A 126 3.74 34.19 7.69
C GLU A 126 2.85 33.15 7.01
N ALA A 127 3.39 32.05 6.51
CA ALA A 127 2.59 30.99 5.92
C ALA A 127 1.78 30.22 6.98
N VAL A 128 0.52 29.93 6.66
CA VAL A 128 -0.36 29.17 7.58
C VAL A 128 -0.05 27.68 7.55
N ARG A 129 0.39 27.18 6.40
CA ARG A 129 0.68 25.75 6.16
C ARG A 129 2.15 25.59 5.78
N PHE A 130 2.74 24.48 6.23
CA PHE A 130 4.12 24.16 5.91
C PHE A 130 4.22 22.73 5.34
N ARG A 131 4.25 22.62 4.01
CA ARG A 131 4.18 21.36 3.26
C ARG A 131 5.28 21.29 2.18
N PRO A 132 6.55 21.41 2.55
CA PRO A 132 7.65 21.56 1.59
C PRO A 132 7.74 20.40 0.59
N VAL A 133 7.45 19.15 1.00
CA VAL A 133 7.48 17.99 0.09
C VAL A 133 6.34 18.08 -0.94
N TYR A 134 5.15 18.47 -0.52
CA TYR A 134 4.04 18.67 -1.44
C TYR A 134 4.36 19.77 -2.44
N TRP A 135 4.79 20.94 -1.97
CA TRP A 135 5.08 22.09 -2.86
C TRP A 135 6.25 21.79 -3.79
N ALA A 136 7.34 21.16 -3.32
CA ALA A 136 8.44 20.77 -4.19
C ALA A 136 8.00 19.80 -5.30
N LEU A 137 7.17 18.80 -4.96
CA LEU A 137 6.68 17.85 -5.96
C LEU A 137 5.64 18.48 -6.89
N SER A 138 4.79 19.41 -6.41
CA SER A 138 3.89 20.18 -7.25
C SER A 138 4.64 21.09 -8.21
N TYR A 139 5.72 21.74 -7.76
CA TYR A 139 6.58 22.54 -8.63
C TYR A 139 7.19 21.69 -9.75
N ILE A 140 7.73 20.50 -9.38
CA ILE A 140 8.28 19.55 -10.34
C ILE A 140 7.20 19.08 -11.32
N GLU A 141 5.99 18.79 -10.84
CA GLU A 141 4.85 18.43 -11.68
C GLU A 141 4.55 19.54 -12.71
N MET A 142 4.44 20.77 -12.26
CA MET A 142 4.18 21.92 -13.14
C MET A 142 5.30 22.14 -14.18
N VAL A 143 6.57 21.92 -13.81
CA VAL A 143 7.70 21.98 -14.77
C VAL A 143 7.58 20.89 -15.84
N PHE A 144 7.20 19.64 -15.47
CA PHE A 144 7.10 18.53 -16.42
C PHE A 144 5.82 18.53 -17.25
N VAL A 145 4.70 18.85 -16.63
CA VAL A 145 3.38 18.84 -17.29
C VAL A 145 3.17 20.12 -18.11
N GLY A 146 3.69 21.24 -17.61
CA GLY A 146 3.59 22.55 -18.27
C GLY A 146 2.23 23.21 -18.05
N ASN A 147 1.85 24.07 -18.99
CA ASN A 147 0.65 24.91 -18.94
C ASN A 147 -0.55 24.33 -19.71
N ASP A 148 -0.50 23.06 -20.13
CA ASP A 148 -1.63 22.37 -20.76
C ASP A 148 -2.49 21.65 -19.71
N PRO A 149 -3.70 22.17 -19.37
CA PRO A 149 -4.55 21.57 -18.34
C PRO A 149 -4.91 20.11 -18.61
N ASN A 150 -5.04 19.70 -19.87
CA ASN A 150 -5.40 18.32 -20.22
C ASN A 150 -4.33 17.30 -19.79
N ARG A 151 -3.07 17.68 -19.76
CA ARG A 151 -1.96 16.79 -19.38
C ARG A 151 -2.02 16.40 -17.91
N TYR A 152 -2.58 17.24 -17.02
CA TYR A 152 -2.73 16.93 -15.60
C TYR A 152 -3.67 15.74 -15.38
N TRP A 153 -4.72 15.60 -16.18
CA TRP A 153 -5.56 14.42 -16.13
C TRP A 153 -4.78 13.12 -16.39
N TYR A 154 -3.95 13.10 -17.43
CA TYR A 154 -3.11 11.91 -17.72
C TYR A 154 -2.16 11.60 -16.58
N PHE A 155 -1.51 12.62 -16.04
CA PHE A 155 -0.58 12.48 -14.93
C PHE A 155 -1.28 11.94 -13.68
N ASN A 156 -2.41 12.50 -13.29
CA ASN A 156 -3.20 12.06 -12.14
C ASN A 156 -3.71 10.63 -12.29
N VAL A 157 -4.17 10.23 -13.48
CA VAL A 157 -4.62 8.85 -13.77
C VAL A 157 -3.46 7.87 -13.68
N VAL A 158 -2.29 8.22 -14.19
CA VAL A 158 -1.07 7.38 -14.08
C VAL A 158 -0.68 7.20 -12.61
N LEU A 159 -0.63 8.27 -11.83
CA LEU A 159 -0.33 8.18 -10.39
C LEU A 159 -1.34 7.32 -9.64
N ASN A 160 -2.63 7.47 -9.92
CA ASN A 160 -3.68 6.63 -9.31
C ASN A 160 -3.52 5.15 -9.70
N GLY A 161 -3.17 4.87 -10.97
CA GLY A 161 -2.84 3.53 -11.44
C GLY A 161 -1.62 2.93 -10.74
N LEU A 162 -0.56 3.71 -10.54
CA LEU A 162 0.64 3.27 -9.81
C LEU A 162 0.34 2.98 -8.33
N LEU A 163 -0.50 3.79 -7.68
CA LEU A 163 -0.98 3.52 -6.32
C LEU A 163 -1.76 2.20 -6.24
N ALA A 164 -2.63 1.94 -7.23
CA ALA A 164 -3.36 0.68 -7.30
C ALA A 164 -2.43 -0.53 -7.51
N CYS A 165 -1.37 -0.38 -8.32
CA CYS A 165 -0.35 -1.40 -8.50
C CYS A 165 0.42 -1.67 -7.20
N PHE A 166 0.78 -0.63 -6.45
CA PHE A 166 1.41 -0.78 -5.14
C PHE A 166 0.45 -1.42 -4.13
N LEU A 167 -0.81 -1.01 -4.12
CA LEU A 167 -1.85 -1.64 -3.29
C LEU A 167 -2.02 -3.13 -3.63
N CYS A 168 -1.99 -3.51 -4.92
CA CYS A 168 -2.03 -4.89 -5.37
C CYS A 168 -0.84 -5.70 -4.84
N TYR A 169 0.36 -5.15 -4.94
CA TYR A 169 1.57 -5.76 -4.41
C TYR A 169 1.49 -5.92 -2.88
N PHE A 170 1.15 -4.88 -2.15
CA PHE A 170 1.04 -4.92 -0.69
C PHE A 170 -0.07 -5.89 -0.24
N SER A 171 -1.24 -5.85 -0.88
CA SER A 171 -2.32 -6.80 -0.67
C SER A 171 -1.87 -8.24 -0.91
N TRP A 172 -1.07 -8.50 -1.96
CA TRP A 172 -0.50 -9.81 -2.22
C TRP A 172 0.44 -10.29 -1.10
N VAL A 173 1.25 -9.39 -0.55
CA VAL A 173 2.14 -9.69 0.58
C VAL A 173 1.32 -10.06 1.82
N VAL A 174 0.36 -9.22 2.22
CA VAL A 174 -0.43 -9.45 3.45
C VAL A 174 -1.43 -10.59 3.31
N SER A 175 -1.95 -10.86 2.11
CA SER A 175 -2.83 -12.00 1.83
C SER A 175 -2.09 -13.33 1.67
N LYS A 176 -0.76 -13.35 1.87
CA LYS A 176 0.09 -14.53 1.70
C LYS A 176 0.00 -15.14 0.31
N GLY A 177 0.00 -14.29 -0.72
CA GLY A 177 0.07 -14.69 -2.12
C GLY A 177 -1.26 -14.93 -2.82
N LYS A 178 -2.40 -14.52 -2.28
CA LYS A 178 -3.73 -14.64 -2.90
C LYS A 178 -3.89 -13.63 -4.06
N LYS A 179 -3.48 -14.03 -5.26
CA LYS A 179 -3.45 -13.18 -6.47
C LYS A 179 -4.80 -12.56 -6.81
N ILE A 180 -5.89 -13.36 -6.81
CA ILE A 180 -7.24 -12.89 -7.15
C ILE A 180 -7.71 -11.84 -6.15
N VAL A 181 -7.55 -12.09 -4.84
CA VAL A 181 -7.91 -11.13 -3.78
C VAL A 181 -7.20 -9.80 -4.00
N SER A 182 -5.88 -9.83 -4.24
CA SER A 182 -5.07 -8.63 -4.39
C SER A 182 -5.48 -7.80 -5.59
N LEU A 183 -5.66 -8.45 -6.75
CA LEU A 183 -6.10 -7.77 -7.97
C LEU A 183 -7.51 -7.18 -7.82
N SER A 184 -8.45 -7.97 -7.29
CA SER A 184 -9.84 -7.56 -7.14
C SER A 184 -10.00 -6.36 -6.18
N LEU A 185 -9.28 -6.33 -5.06
CA LEU A 185 -9.32 -5.19 -4.13
C LEU A 185 -8.69 -3.92 -4.75
N SER A 186 -7.69 -4.08 -5.62
CA SER A 186 -7.12 -2.95 -6.35
C SER A 186 -8.06 -2.40 -7.43
N LEU A 187 -8.89 -3.24 -8.04
CA LEU A 187 -9.95 -2.80 -8.95
C LEU A 187 -11.05 -2.02 -8.21
N ILE A 188 -11.44 -2.45 -7.01
CA ILE A 188 -12.36 -1.68 -6.15
C ILE A 188 -11.75 -0.33 -5.77
N PHE A 189 -10.47 -0.31 -5.40
CA PHE A 189 -9.78 0.94 -5.08
C PHE A 189 -9.84 1.95 -6.24
N LEU A 190 -9.54 1.51 -7.48
CA LEU A 190 -9.63 2.35 -8.68
C LEU A 190 -11.06 2.81 -8.99
N SER A 191 -12.05 1.96 -8.72
CA SER A 191 -13.46 2.26 -8.96
C SER A 191 -14.06 3.19 -7.90
N ALA A 192 -13.40 3.31 -6.74
CA ALA A 192 -13.92 4.06 -5.62
C ALA A 192 -14.06 5.56 -5.95
N HIS A 193 -15.17 6.13 -5.50
CA HIS A 193 -15.45 7.55 -5.68
C HIS A 193 -14.47 8.46 -4.91
N PHE A 194 -13.77 7.95 -3.90
CA PHE A 194 -12.75 8.68 -3.14
C PHE A 194 -11.56 9.16 -4.00
N ALA A 195 -11.27 8.46 -5.10
CA ALA A 195 -10.22 8.85 -6.02
C ALA A 195 -10.61 10.00 -6.96
N TYR A 196 -11.90 10.32 -7.07
CA TYR A 196 -12.39 11.26 -8.07
C TYR A 196 -11.79 12.66 -7.90
N TYR A 197 -11.71 13.15 -6.67
CA TYR A 197 -11.15 14.45 -6.35
C TYR A 197 -9.71 14.61 -6.86
N GLN A 198 -8.86 13.61 -6.59
CA GLN A 198 -7.44 13.65 -6.93
C GLN A 198 -7.20 13.59 -8.45
N ILE A 199 -8.16 13.08 -9.20
CA ILE A 199 -8.04 12.91 -10.64
C ILE A 199 -8.65 14.11 -11.39
N ALA A 200 -9.76 14.61 -10.89
CA ALA A 200 -10.50 15.69 -11.55
C ALA A 200 -9.94 17.09 -11.25
N GLN A 201 -9.05 17.23 -10.28
CA GLN A 201 -8.34 18.47 -9.97
C GLN A 201 -6.93 18.41 -10.60
N ALA A 202 -6.50 19.48 -11.28
CA ALA A 202 -5.21 19.50 -11.98
C ALA A 202 -4.04 19.21 -11.03
N LEU A 203 -3.95 19.92 -9.91
CA LEU A 203 -2.94 19.72 -8.87
C LEU A 203 -3.44 18.81 -7.72
N GLY A 204 -4.23 17.78 -8.02
CA GLY A 204 -4.76 16.81 -7.07
C GLY A 204 -3.72 15.89 -6.40
N ILE A 205 -2.44 16.17 -6.61
CA ILE A 205 -1.31 15.36 -6.15
C ILE A 205 -1.20 15.26 -4.62
N LEU A 206 -1.72 16.22 -3.85
CA LEU A 206 -1.58 16.27 -2.39
C LEU A 206 -2.03 14.96 -1.70
N GLU A 207 -3.28 14.58 -1.91
CA GLU A 207 -3.84 13.38 -1.27
C GLU A 207 -3.29 12.10 -1.91
N THR A 208 -2.90 12.14 -3.19
CA THR A 208 -2.25 11.05 -3.90
C THR A 208 -0.87 10.73 -3.31
N LEU A 209 -0.05 11.74 -3.05
CA LEU A 209 1.26 11.60 -2.39
C LEU A 209 1.10 11.15 -0.93
N ALA A 210 0.14 11.76 -0.21
CA ALA A 210 -0.15 11.38 1.16
C ALA A 210 -0.56 9.90 1.27
N LEU A 211 -1.40 9.41 0.36
CA LEU A 211 -1.74 8.00 0.28
C LEU A 211 -0.49 7.15 -0.03
N GLY A 212 0.29 7.51 -1.04
CA GLY A 212 1.49 6.78 -1.43
C GLY A 212 2.47 6.62 -0.28
N PHE A 213 2.86 7.72 0.36
CA PHE A 213 3.79 7.69 1.49
C PHE A 213 3.21 7.00 2.73
N SER A 214 1.90 7.14 2.99
CA SER A 214 1.20 6.41 4.06
C SER A 214 1.25 4.90 3.86
N LEU A 215 0.93 4.42 2.65
CA LEU A 215 0.96 2.99 2.33
C LEU A 215 2.38 2.43 2.38
N ILE A 216 3.39 3.17 1.92
CA ILE A 216 4.80 2.74 1.99
C ILE A 216 5.26 2.70 3.44
N THR A 217 4.90 3.69 4.26
CA THR A 217 5.18 3.69 5.71
C THR A 217 4.56 2.46 6.38
N LEU A 218 3.26 2.21 6.14
CA LEU A 218 2.53 1.05 6.68
C LEU A 218 3.16 -0.27 6.22
N TYR A 219 3.60 -0.36 4.98
CA TYR A 219 4.28 -1.53 4.43
C TYR A 219 5.57 -1.85 5.20
N PHE A 220 6.43 -0.85 5.43
CA PHE A 220 7.67 -1.06 6.18
C PHE A 220 7.43 -1.35 7.67
N LEU A 221 6.41 -0.75 8.30
CA LEU A 221 5.98 -1.12 9.66
C LEU A 221 5.48 -2.57 9.72
N TYR A 222 4.71 -3.01 8.72
CA TYR A 222 4.28 -4.40 8.59
C TYR A 222 5.47 -5.36 8.44
N LEU A 223 6.48 -5.00 7.63
CA LEU A 223 7.70 -5.80 7.47
C LEU A 223 8.51 -5.84 8.77
N GLN A 224 8.62 -4.74 9.51
CA GLN A 224 9.29 -4.74 10.83
C GLN A 224 8.66 -5.73 11.79
N LEU A 225 7.33 -5.86 11.77
CA LEU A 225 6.60 -6.75 12.67
C LEU A 225 6.72 -8.23 12.24
N ASN A 226 6.82 -8.51 10.94
CA ASN A 226 6.68 -9.86 10.40
C ASN A 226 7.96 -10.48 9.83
N GLU A 227 8.98 -9.66 9.49
CA GLU A 227 10.25 -10.13 8.95
C GLU A 227 11.37 -10.05 9.98
N GLU A 228 12.11 -11.15 10.15
CA GLU A 228 13.24 -11.20 11.07
C GLU A 228 14.48 -10.53 10.48
N LYS A 229 14.67 -10.71 9.18
CA LYS A 229 15.77 -10.15 8.44
C LYS A 229 15.47 -8.69 8.07
N HIS A 230 16.51 -7.86 8.07
CA HIS A 230 16.43 -6.47 7.57
C HIS A 230 15.61 -5.49 8.45
N PHE A 231 15.50 -5.74 9.76
CA PHE A 231 14.78 -4.85 10.67
C PHE A 231 15.26 -3.40 10.59
N LEU A 232 16.57 -3.16 10.67
CA LEU A 232 17.13 -1.80 10.62
C LEU A 232 16.80 -1.09 9.30
N ARG A 233 16.91 -1.81 8.18
CA ARG A 233 16.51 -1.27 6.88
C ARG A 233 15.04 -0.83 6.89
N ASN A 234 14.15 -1.70 7.36
CA ASN A 234 12.71 -1.43 7.40
C ASN A 234 12.38 -0.29 8.38
N LEU A 235 13.12 -0.17 9.49
CA LEU A 235 13.03 0.95 10.43
C LEU A 235 13.39 2.27 9.74
N VAL A 236 14.55 2.32 9.08
CA VAL A 236 15.01 3.54 8.37
C VAL A 236 14.01 3.96 7.30
N PHE A 237 13.56 3.02 6.46
CA PHE A 237 12.60 3.36 5.38
C PHE A 237 11.22 3.78 5.92
N SER A 238 10.71 3.14 6.97
CA SER A 238 9.43 3.59 7.56
C SER A 238 9.50 5.02 8.08
N HIS A 239 10.59 5.37 8.77
CA HIS A 239 10.81 6.73 9.27
C HIS A 239 11.06 7.74 8.15
N PHE A 240 11.80 7.36 7.10
CA PHE A 240 12.05 8.21 5.95
C PHE A 240 10.74 8.55 5.22
N PHE A 241 9.92 7.56 4.88
CA PHE A 241 8.65 7.81 4.19
C PHE A 241 7.62 8.50 5.09
N PHE A 242 7.66 8.27 6.39
CA PHE A 242 6.84 9.05 7.33
C PHE A 242 7.27 10.52 7.39
N PHE A 243 8.56 10.81 7.33
CA PHE A 243 9.07 12.17 7.24
C PHE A 243 8.54 12.86 5.97
N LEU A 244 8.63 12.21 4.81
CA LEU A 244 8.04 12.73 3.57
C LEU A 244 6.52 12.93 3.70
N LEU A 245 5.82 11.99 4.32
CA LEU A 245 4.37 12.06 4.55
C LEU A 245 3.97 13.29 5.37
N VAL A 246 4.63 13.52 6.49
CA VAL A 246 4.29 14.63 7.39
C VAL A 246 4.57 15.98 6.74
N PHE A 247 5.63 16.10 5.94
CA PHE A 247 5.93 17.29 5.16
C PHE A 247 5.16 17.39 3.82
N THR A 248 4.41 16.36 3.46
CA THR A 248 3.37 16.42 2.42
C THR A 248 2.07 16.93 3.00
N HIS A 249 1.63 16.35 4.14
CA HIS A 249 0.39 16.73 4.79
C HIS A 249 0.50 16.59 6.31
N GLU A 250 0.50 17.72 7.00
CA GLU A 250 0.78 17.85 8.45
C GLU A 250 -0.10 16.97 9.35
N ARG A 251 -1.36 16.70 8.95
CA ARG A 251 -2.31 15.90 9.75
C ARG A 251 -1.78 14.49 10.06
N TYR A 252 -0.92 13.94 9.20
CA TYR A 252 -0.39 12.58 9.37
C TYR A 252 0.66 12.46 10.47
N ILE A 253 1.04 13.54 11.15
CA ILE A 253 1.81 13.43 12.40
C ILE A 253 1.09 12.56 13.44
N ALA A 254 -0.24 12.48 13.35
CA ALA A 254 -1.06 11.59 14.18
C ALA A 254 -0.67 10.11 14.07
N LEU A 255 -0.03 9.67 12.99
CA LEU A 255 0.43 8.28 12.80
C LEU A 255 1.68 7.91 13.61
N LEU A 256 2.29 8.86 14.31
CA LEU A 256 3.52 8.64 15.10
C LEU A 256 3.44 7.45 16.07
N PRO A 257 2.35 7.22 16.82
CA PRO A 257 2.23 6.09 17.73
C PRO A 257 2.34 4.71 17.09
N LEU A 258 2.09 4.59 15.78
CA LEU A 258 2.21 3.32 15.06
C LEU A 258 3.61 2.73 15.10
N PHE A 259 4.64 3.57 15.20
CA PHE A 259 6.04 3.12 15.26
C PHE A 259 6.35 2.31 16.50
N TYR A 260 5.56 2.46 17.55
CA TYR A 260 5.71 1.67 18.77
C TYR A 260 5.13 0.27 18.66
N VAL A 261 4.19 0.01 17.73
CA VAL A 261 3.55 -1.30 17.56
C VAL A 261 4.57 -2.41 17.24
N PRO A 262 5.44 -2.28 16.21
CA PRO A 262 6.47 -3.28 15.98
C PRO A 262 7.45 -3.43 17.15
N LEU A 263 7.77 -2.34 17.86
CA LEU A 263 8.71 -2.36 18.98
C LEU A 263 8.17 -3.10 20.20
N PHE A 264 6.83 -3.07 20.43
CA PHE A 264 6.20 -3.79 21.54
C PHE A 264 5.95 -5.26 21.23
N PHE A 265 5.54 -5.59 19.99
CA PHE A 265 5.14 -6.95 19.63
C PHE A 265 6.28 -7.83 19.09
N ARG A 266 7.46 -7.24 18.83
CA ARG A 266 8.65 -7.96 18.39
C ARG A 266 9.62 -8.22 19.56
N GLY A 267 9.24 -8.95 20.58
CA GLY A 267 10.10 -9.21 21.73
C GLY A 267 11.24 -10.21 21.45
N ARG A 268 12.47 -9.75 21.15
CA ARG A 268 13.69 -10.58 21.09
C ARG A 268 14.84 -9.98 21.88
N ALA A 269 15.45 -10.79 22.73
CA ALA A 269 16.52 -10.41 23.66
C ALA A 269 17.83 -9.92 22.99
N GLY A 270 18.07 -10.24 21.70
CA GLY A 270 19.30 -9.86 21.00
C GLY A 270 19.29 -8.46 20.36
N GLU A 271 18.14 -7.80 20.26
CA GLU A 271 17.99 -6.51 19.57
C GLU A 271 17.80 -5.32 20.53
N ALA A 272 18.08 -5.49 21.82
CA ALA A 272 17.74 -4.52 22.88
C ALA A 272 18.26 -3.09 22.62
N LYS A 273 19.47 -2.90 22.09
CA LYS A 273 20.03 -1.58 21.79
C LYS A 273 19.31 -0.89 20.63
N ILE A 274 18.98 -1.64 19.57
CA ILE A 274 18.26 -1.13 18.39
C ILE A 274 16.81 -0.79 18.79
N LEU A 275 16.18 -1.61 19.65
CA LEU A 275 14.85 -1.35 20.17
C LEU A 275 14.81 -0.11 21.05
N THR A 276 15.83 0.16 21.84
CA THR A 276 15.91 1.38 22.68
C THR A 276 16.05 2.64 21.83
N GLY A 277 16.97 2.64 20.85
CA GLY A 277 17.09 3.74 19.88
C GLY A 277 15.82 3.94 19.05
N GLY A 278 15.18 2.84 18.62
CA GLY A 278 13.92 2.87 17.88
C GLY A 278 12.76 3.50 18.66
N LYS A 279 12.74 3.46 19.99
CA LYS A 279 11.72 4.12 20.81
C LYS A 279 11.89 5.64 20.88
N ILE A 280 13.10 6.14 20.78
CA ILE A 280 13.39 7.57 20.83
C ILE A 280 13.15 8.24 19.46
N LEU A 281 13.40 7.51 18.37
CA LEU A 281 13.35 8.04 17.01
C LEU A 281 12.00 8.68 16.64
N PRO A 282 10.81 8.11 16.95
CA PRO A 282 9.53 8.77 16.70
C PRO A 282 9.41 10.11 17.40
N LEU A 283 9.83 10.20 18.66
CA LEU A 283 9.80 11.46 19.44
C LEU A 283 10.76 12.49 18.86
N ALA A 284 11.96 12.06 18.44
CA ALA A 284 12.92 12.93 17.75
C ALA A 284 12.35 13.46 16.43
N GLN A 285 11.63 12.64 15.66
CA GLN A 285 10.95 13.10 14.44
C GLN A 285 9.84 14.12 14.74
N ALA A 286 9.03 13.89 15.77
CA ALA A 286 8.01 14.86 16.16
C ALA A 286 8.66 16.19 16.57
N PHE A 287 9.69 16.14 17.40
CA PHE A 287 10.44 17.34 17.80
C PHE A 287 11.00 18.07 16.57
N LEU A 288 11.66 17.34 15.66
CA LEU A 288 12.24 17.91 14.44
C LEU A 288 11.15 18.57 13.56
N PHE A 289 10.01 17.91 13.37
CA PHE A 289 8.89 18.45 12.61
C PHE A 289 8.41 19.79 13.21
N TYR A 290 8.13 19.83 14.50
CA TYR A 290 7.65 21.04 15.16
C TYR A 290 8.72 22.15 15.22
N ALA A 291 10.00 21.80 15.39
CA ALA A 291 11.10 22.74 15.38
C ALA A 291 11.27 23.40 14.00
N ILE A 292 11.29 22.59 12.93
CA ILE A 292 11.39 23.09 11.55
C ILE A 292 10.19 23.99 11.22
N ARG A 293 8.98 23.55 11.58
CA ARG A 293 7.77 24.35 11.37
C ARG A 293 7.83 25.68 12.11
N LYS A 294 8.23 25.68 13.38
CA LYS A 294 8.37 26.92 14.18
C LYS A 294 9.40 27.85 13.57
N PHE A 295 10.52 27.31 13.10
CA PHE A 295 11.56 28.10 12.43
C PHE A 295 11.06 28.71 11.11
N ALA A 296 10.40 27.90 10.26
CA ALA A 296 9.98 28.32 8.94
C ALA A 296 8.81 29.31 8.96
N ILE A 297 7.75 29.04 9.73
CA ILE A 297 6.49 29.82 9.70
C ILE A 297 6.04 30.39 11.06
N GLY A 298 6.92 30.39 12.06
CA GLY A 298 6.63 31.01 13.36
C GLY A 298 5.60 30.32 14.24
N SER A 299 5.00 29.19 13.79
CA SER A 299 3.91 28.49 14.50
C SER A 299 4.22 27.02 14.73
N PHE A 300 3.97 26.52 15.95
CA PHE A 300 4.06 25.08 16.27
C PHE A 300 2.82 24.31 15.77
N ILE A 301 1.64 24.88 15.91
CA ILE A 301 0.38 24.19 15.67
C ILE A 301 -0.07 24.45 14.22
N PRO A 302 -0.45 23.40 13.47
CA PRO A 302 -1.08 23.58 12.17
C PRO A 302 -2.38 24.39 12.33
N LYS A 303 -2.45 25.51 11.65
CA LYS A 303 -3.69 26.27 11.50
C LYS A 303 -4.31 25.91 10.17
N GLY A 304 -5.58 25.57 10.15
CA GLY A 304 -6.32 25.36 8.94
C GLY A 304 -6.76 26.71 8.33
N THR A 305 -7.15 26.68 7.07
CA THR A 305 -7.73 27.82 6.34
C THR A 305 -8.93 27.35 5.54
N GLY A 306 -9.89 28.25 5.30
CA GLY A 306 -10.99 28.00 4.39
C GLY A 306 -11.86 26.81 4.72
N GLY A 307 -12.24 26.63 5.99
CA GLY A 307 -13.11 25.54 6.43
C GLY A 307 -12.38 24.22 6.78
N THR A 308 -11.05 24.22 6.73
CA THR A 308 -10.21 23.12 7.25
C THR A 308 -9.51 23.51 8.55
N GLU A 309 -10.03 24.52 9.23
CA GLU A 309 -9.52 24.98 10.51
C GLU A 309 -9.72 23.91 11.57
N VAL A 310 -8.67 23.70 12.38
CA VAL A 310 -8.83 22.97 13.63
C VAL A 310 -9.69 23.83 14.53
N THR A 311 -10.73 23.28 15.11
CA THR A 311 -11.63 24.02 15.99
C THR A 311 -10.86 24.72 17.09
N GLU A 312 -11.02 26.03 17.25
CA GLU A 312 -10.36 26.81 18.32
C GLU A 312 -10.74 26.28 19.71
N SER A 313 -11.96 25.75 19.85
CA SER A 313 -12.42 24.99 20.99
C SER A 313 -12.66 23.53 20.57
N PHE A 314 -11.76 22.62 20.95
CA PHE A 314 -11.94 21.19 20.71
C PHE A 314 -13.19 20.66 21.42
N LYS A 315 -14.17 20.19 20.66
CA LYS A 315 -15.35 19.51 21.17
C LYS A 315 -15.29 18.03 20.78
N LEU A 316 -15.08 17.18 21.77
CA LEU A 316 -14.96 15.74 21.57
C LEU A 316 -16.19 15.14 20.88
N GLU A 317 -17.39 15.63 21.18
CA GLU A 317 -18.63 15.13 20.56
C GLU A 317 -18.66 15.40 19.06
N GLU A 318 -18.30 16.60 18.62
CA GLU A 318 -18.23 16.96 17.19
C GLU A 318 -17.15 16.13 16.47
N ALA A 319 -15.97 15.98 17.08
CA ALA A 319 -14.89 15.16 16.52
C ALA A 319 -15.32 13.67 16.40
N LEU A 320 -16.00 13.12 17.40
CA LEU A 320 -16.53 11.76 17.32
C LEU A 320 -17.61 11.62 16.23
N GLN A 321 -18.52 12.60 16.11
CA GLN A 321 -19.53 12.60 15.05
C GLN A 321 -18.89 12.65 13.66
N ASN A 322 -17.86 13.47 13.47
CA ASN A 322 -17.09 13.53 12.24
C ASN A 322 -16.38 12.20 11.95
N ALA A 323 -15.75 11.59 12.97
CA ALA A 323 -15.09 10.29 12.84
C ALA A 323 -16.08 9.18 12.42
N PHE A 324 -17.26 9.13 13.06
CA PHE A 324 -18.31 8.19 12.65
C PHE A 324 -18.81 8.46 11.23
N THR A 325 -18.91 9.70 10.81
CA THR A 325 -19.28 10.07 9.44
C THR A 325 -18.28 9.52 8.43
N GLU A 326 -16.98 9.64 8.68
CA GLU A 326 -15.94 9.07 7.83
C GLU A 326 -15.98 7.54 7.79
N VAL A 327 -16.25 6.89 8.93
CA VAL A 327 -16.47 5.44 8.98
C VAL A 327 -17.67 5.04 8.12
N TYR A 328 -18.77 5.79 8.18
CA TYR A 328 -19.94 5.54 7.33
C TYR A 328 -19.58 5.64 5.84
N TYR A 329 -18.74 6.58 5.43
CA TYR A 329 -18.30 6.70 4.04
C TYR A 329 -17.53 5.46 3.58
N ILE A 330 -16.64 4.90 4.41
CA ILE A 330 -15.91 3.66 4.09
C ILE A 330 -16.89 2.52 3.78
N PHE A 331 -17.97 2.42 4.56
CA PHE A 331 -19.00 1.40 4.35
C PHE A 331 -20.01 1.74 3.23
N GLY A 332 -19.97 2.95 2.68
CA GLY A 332 -20.84 3.37 1.58
C GLY A 332 -22.12 4.08 2.01
N PHE A 333 -22.22 4.48 3.27
CA PHE A 333 -23.27 5.39 3.71
C PHE A 333 -22.81 6.82 3.49
N GLN A 334 -23.54 7.57 2.68
CA GLN A 334 -23.21 8.97 2.42
C GLN A 334 -23.97 9.87 3.39
N LYS A 335 -23.28 10.41 4.36
CA LYS A 335 -23.80 11.37 5.34
C LYS A 335 -22.94 12.63 5.28
N GLY A 336 -23.57 13.77 5.23
CA GLY A 336 -22.88 15.05 5.22
C GLY A 336 -23.40 15.98 4.14
N PRO A 337 -22.83 17.17 4.04
CA PRO A 337 -23.26 18.17 3.08
C PRO A 337 -23.11 17.66 1.64
N GLU A 338 -24.15 17.80 0.84
CA GLU A 338 -24.17 17.36 -0.56
C GLU A 338 -23.04 17.98 -1.38
N HIS A 339 -22.78 19.24 -1.19
CA HIS A 339 -21.75 20.01 -1.91
C HIS A 339 -20.30 19.58 -1.61
N LEU A 340 -20.06 18.78 -0.55
CA LEU A 340 -18.73 18.27 -0.20
C LEU A 340 -18.59 16.76 -0.40
N ASN A 341 -19.70 16.01 -0.33
CA ASN A 341 -19.64 14.57 -0.10
C ASN A 341 -20.52 13.75 -1.08
N GLY A 342 -21.12 14.39 -2.06
CA GLY A 342 -21.97 13.74 -3.05
C GLY A 342 -23.42 13.56 -2.60
N ILE A 343 -24.10 12.56 -3.15
CA ILE A 343 -25.52 12.35 -2.93
C ILE A 343 -25.82 11.99 -1.47
N PRO A 344 -26.74 12.70 -0.77
CA PRO A 344 -27.17 12.34 0.57
C PRO A 344 -27.81 10.96 0.61
N TRP A 345 -27.68 10.27 1.74
CA TRP A 345 -28.20 8.91 1.91
C TRP A 345 -29.70 8.80 1.59
N GLU A 346 -30.47 9.82 1.95
CA GLU A 346 -31.91 9.89 1.74
C GLU A 346 -32.30 9.95 0.25
N LYS A 347 -31.39 10.48 -0.59
CA LYS A 347 -31.56 10.55 -2.04
C LYS A 347 -31.02 9.34 -2.79
N VAL A 348 -30.27 8.45 -2.12
CA VAL A 348 -29.75 7.21 -2.72
C VAL A 348 -30.91 6.28 -3.10
N SER A 349 -30.87 5.73 -4.31
CA SER A 349 -31.95 4.85 -4.80
C SER A 349 -32.13 3.61 -3.90
N PRO A 350 -33.38 3.09 -3.72
CA PRO A 350 -33.64 1.94 -2.87
C PRO A 350 -32.80 0.71 -3.22
N ASP A 351 -32.55 0.47 -4.50
CA ASP A 351 -31.77 -0.69 -4.94
C ASP A 351 -30.28 -0.54 -4.60
N MET A 352 -29.72 0.66 -4.72
CA MET A 352 -28.34 0.92 -4.28
C MET A 352 -28.21 0.80 -2.75
N ARG A 353 -29.19 1.24 -1.98
CA ARG A 353 -29.20 1.02 -0.52
C ARG A 353 -29.19 -0.47 -0.17
N LYS A 354 -29.99 -1.31 -0.88
CA LYS A 354 -29.96 -2.78 -0.70
C LYS A 354 -28.58 -3.35 -0.99
N LEU A 355 -27.91 -2.90 -2.07
CA LEU A 355 -26.57 -3.35 -2.40
C LEU A 355 -25.54 -2.93 -1.35
N VAL A 356 -25.66 -1.71 -0.79
CA VAL A 356 -24.80 -1.27 0.33
C VAL A 356 -24.98 -2.20 1.53
N TYR A 357 -26.22 -2.44 1.99
CA TYR A 357 -26.49 -3.35 3.10
C TYR A 357 -25.99 -4.78 2.83
N ALA A 358 -26.23 -5.31 1.62
CA ALA A 358 -25.76 -6.63 1.24
C ALA A 358 -24.23 -6.70 1.24
N SER A 359 -23.54 -5.68 0.72
CA SER A 359 -22.07 -5.64 0.73
C SER A 359 -21.50 -5.60 2.14
N ILE A 360 -22.12 -4.83 3.05
CA ILE A 360 -21.71 -4.78 4.46
C ILE A 360 -21.97 -6.12 5.15
N ALA A 361 -23.11 -6.76 4.90
CA ALA A 361 -23.42 -8.07 5.47
C ALA A 361 -22.39 -9.12 5.04
N VAL A 362 -22.04 -9.18 3.76
CA VAL A 362 -21.01 -10.08 3.24
C VAL A 362 -19.64 -9.76 3.84
N LEU A 363 -19.28 -8.48 3.95
CA LEU A 363 -18.02 -8.05 4.56
C LEU A 363 -17.96 -8.46 6.04
N ALA A 364 -19.00 -8.13 6.82
CA ALA A 364 -19.06 -8.45 8.25
C ALA A 364 -19.00 -9.96 8.49
N PHE A 365 -19.77 -10.74 7.73
CA PHE A 365 -19.73 -12.20 7.77
C PHE A 365 -18.32 -12.72 7.46
N THR A 366 -17.70 -12.23 6.38
CA THR A 366 -16.35 -12.64 5.98
C THR A 366 -15.33 -12.31 7.06
N VAL A 367 -15.37 -11.09 7.61
CA VAL A 367 -14.45 -10.67 8.69
C VAL A 367 -14.63 -11.55 9.93
N LEU A 368 -15.87 -11.81 10.36
CA LEU A 368 -16.15 -12.67 11.50
C LEU A 368 -15.58 -14.07 11.30
N PHE A 369 -15.85 -14.69 10.15
CA PHE A 369 -15.30 -16.02 9.83
C PHE A 369 -13.78 -15.99 9.75
N CYS A 370 -13.18 -14.96 9.16
CA CYS A 370 -11.73 -14.82 9.13
C CYS A 370 -11.13 -14.75 10.54
N LEU A 371 -11.73 -14.02 11.45
CA LEU A 371 -11.28 -13.93 12.84
C LEU A 371 -11.41 -15.28 13.56
N ILE A 372 -12.56 -15.96 13.43
CA ILE A 372 -12.77 -17.30 14.02
C ILE A 372 -11.73 -18.29 13.47
N PHE A 373 -11.57 -18.39 12.16
CA PHE A 373 -10.60 -19.30 11.55
C PHE A 373 -9.15 -18.97 11.91
N ALA A 374 -8.78 -17.69 11.98
CA ALA A 374 -7.47 -17.27 12.43
C ALA A 374 -7.21 -17.70 13.88
N PHE A 375 -8.19 -17.47 14.76
CA PHE A 375 -8.12 -17.86 16.17
C PHE A 375 -7.98 -19.39 16.32
N VAL A 376 -8.89 -20.16 15.71
CA VAL A 376 -8.83 -21.63 15.73
C VAL A 376 -7.46 -22.12 15.25
N ARG A 377 -6.92 -21.53 14.21
CA ARG A 377 -5.62 -21.91 13.65
C ARG A 377 -4.45 -21.62 14.59
N ILE A 378 -4.46 -20.48 15.29
CA ILE A 378 -3.42 -20.14 16.27
C ILE A 378 -3.41 -21.17 17.40
N PHE A 379 -4.59 -21.63 17.83
CA PHE A 379 -4.72 -22.55 18.96
C PHE A 379 -4.72 -24.04 18.59
N LYS A 380 -4.98 -24.39 17.30
CA LYS A 380 -4.91 -25.77 16.84
C LYS A 380 -3.46 -26.26 16.86
N THR A 381 -3.16 -27.14 17.77
CA THR A 381 -1.87 -27.82 17.84
C THR A 381 -1.76 -28.77 16.64
N ASP A 382 -0.68 -28.71 15.88
CA ASP A 382 -0.35 -29.73 14.89
C ASP A 382 -0.05 -31.05 15.61
N LYS A 383 -1.10 -31.86 15.85
CA LYS A 383 -0.98 -33.21 16.40
C LYS A 383 -0.16 -34.14 15.50
N SER A 384 0.04 -33.74 14.23
CA SER A 384 0.81 -34.53 13.25
C SER A 384 2.32 -34.46 13.50
N ALA A 385 2.86 -33.32 13.92
CA ALA A 385 4.29 -33.15 14.19
C ALA A 385 4.74 -34.00 15.41
N GLY A 386 3.89 -34.09 16.42
CA GLY A 386 4.17 -34.92 17.60
C GLY A 386 4.12 -36.43 17.34
N ARG A 387 3.28 -36.89 16.41
CA ARG A 387 3.22 -38.32 16.04
C ARG A 387 4.42 -38.74 15.21
N ASN A 388 4.83 -37.95 14.24
CA ASN A 388 5.98 -38.25 13.37
C ASN A 388 7.32 -38.16 14.12
N ALA A 389 7.46 -37.25 15.09
CA ALA A 389 8.65 -37.15 15.92
C ALA A 389 8.75 -38.33 16.92
N GLY A 390 7.62 -38.75 17.51
CA GLY A 390 7.57 -39.90 18.39
C GLY A 390 7.92 -41.21 17.69
N SER A 391 7.34 -41.46 16.51
CA SER A 391 7.60 -42.70 15.75
C SER A 391 9.02 -42.76 15.17
N SER A 392 9.62 -41.62 14.78
CA SER A 392 11.00 -41.56 14.28
C SER A 392 12.04 -41.71 15.39
N ILE A 393 11.72 -41.30 16.63
CA ILE A 393 12.58 -41.49 17.80
C ILE A 393 12.50 -42.94 18.30
N GLU A 394 11.30 -43.53 18.36
CA GLU A 394 11.13 -44.93 18.73
C GLU A 394 11.81 -45.88 17.74
N SER A 395 11.65 -45.68 16.43
CA SER A 395 12.30 -46.53 15.41
C SER A 395 13.81 -46.36 15.34
N GLY A 396 14.36 -45.19 15.67
CA GLY A 396 15.79 -44.92 15.70
C GLY A 396 16.49 -45.54 16.94
N ILE A 397 15.79 -45.65 18.07
CA ILE A 397 16.31 -46.18 19.33
C ILE A 397 16.25 -47.72 19.37
N GLU A 398 15.22 -48.33 18.80
CA GLU A 398 15.13 -49.82 18.74
C GLU A 398 16.26 -50.46 17.90
N ASN A 399 16.80 -49.72 16.92
CA ASN A 399 17.84 -50.24 16.04
C ASN A 399 19.28 -50.05 16.55
N SER A 400 19.52 -49.27 17.61
CA SER A 400 20.89 -48.87 17.98
C SER A 400 21.39 -49.37 19.34
N ILE A 401 20.58 -49.99 20.22
CA ILE A 401 21.01 -50.27 21.59
C ILE A 401 20.47 -51.63 22.11
N GLY A 402 21.42 -52.49 22.53
CA GLY A 402 21.15 -53.81 23.16
C GLY A 402 20.35 -53.70 24.47
N LYS A 403 19.45 -54.65 24.66
CA LYS A 403 18.23 -54.67 25.49
C LYS A 403 18.34 -54.49 27.02
N LYS A 404 19.47 -54.14 27.66
CA LYS A 404 19.50 -54.26 29.13
C LYS A 404 20.09 -53.13 30.00
N ALA A 405 20.77 -52.13 29.45
CA ALA A 405 21.50 -51.17 30.31
C ALA A 405 21.02 -49.70 30.30
N THR A 406 19.92 -49.37 29.64
CA THR A 406 19.65 -47.97 29.29
C THR A 406 18.24 -47.46 29.53
N LYS A 407 17.36 -48.23 30.22
CA LYS A 407 15.95 -47.80 30.38
C LYS A 407 15.81 -46.49 31.16
N ASP A 408 16.65 -46.21 32.13
CA ASP A 408 16.55 -44.99 32.96
C ASP A 408 17.25 -43.77 32.29
N LEU A 409 18.35 -43.98 31.56
CA LEU A 409 19.01 -42.94 30.78
C LEU A 409 18.19 -42.53 29.54
N VAL A 410 17.55 -43.49 28.88
CA VAL A 410 16.65 -43.27 27.76
C VAL A 410 15.36 -42.53 28.19
N ASN A 411 14.78 -42.92 29.34
CA ASN A 411 13.58 -42.25 29.85
C ASN A 411 13.85 -40.79 30.23
N ASN A 412 14.99 -40.44 30.81
CA ASN A 412 15.35 -39.08 31.15
C ASN A 412 15.64 -38.23 29.89
N SER A 413 16.39 -38.76 28.93
CA SER A 413 16.69 -38.04 27.66
C SER A 413 15.46 -37.83 26.78
N VAL A 414 14.53 -38.82 26.75
CA VAL A 414 13.24 -38.70 26.04
C VAL A 414 12.33 -37.72 26.77
N SER A 415 12.26 -37.73 28.08
CA SER A 415 11.49 -36.79 28.89
C SER A 415 11.97 -35.33 28.66
N ASP A 416 13.28 -35.11 28.67
CA ASP A 416 13.87 -33.78 28.42
C ASP A 416 13.63 -33.29 26.97
N SER A 417 13.74 -34.20 26.00
CA SER A 417 13.43 -33.92 24.60
C SER A 417 11.94 -33.56 24.39
N VAL A 418 11.03 -34.30 25.01
CA VAL A 418 9.58 -34.02 24.98
C VAL A 418 9.24 -32.71 25.68
N ASN A 419 9.87 -32.41 26.81
CA ASN A 419 9.68 -31.14 27.53
C ASN A 419 10.21 -29.96 26.73
N ASN A 420 11.34 -30.07 26.05
CA ASN A 420 11.89 -29.04 25.16
C ASN A 420 10.99 -28.84 23.95
N LEU A 421 10.48 -29.90 23.31
CA LEU A 421 9.51 -29.80 22.22
C LEU A 421 8.20 -29.10 22.67
N ARG A 422 7.70 -29.39 23.86
CA ARG A 422 6.52 -28.69 24.42
C ARG A 422 6.79 -27.22 24.69
N LYS A 423 7.98 -26.87 25.21
CA LYS A 423 8.40 -25.45 25.40
C LYS A 423 8.50 -24.71 24.08
N ASP A 424 9.08 -25.31 23.05
CA ASP A 424 9.21 -24.73 21.73
C ASP A 424 7.86 -24.53 21.03
N GLN A 425 6.95 -25.50 21.13
CA GLN A 425 5.57 -25.39 20.65
C GLN A 425 4.81 -24.25 21.36
N LYS A 426 4.99 -24.11 22.69
CA LYS A 426 4.37 -23.02 23.45
C LYS A 426 4.93 -21.64 23.03
N ARG A 427 6.25 -21.55 22.81
CA ARG A 427 6.90 -20.34 22.31
C ARG A 427 6.42 -19.97 20.91
N GLU A 428 6.32 -20.94 20.01
CA GLU A 428 5.84 -20.71 18.65
C GLU A 428 4.37 -20.23 18.61
N LYS A 429 3.49 -20.83 19.45
CA LYS A 429 2.11 -20.36 19.59
C LYS A 429 2.04 -18.94 20.09
N LEU A 430 2.82 -18.60 21.10
CA LEU A 430 2.87 -17.25 21.65
C LEU A 430 3.35 -16.25 20.58
N ALA A 431 4.38 -16.59 19.82
CA ALA A 431 4.88 -15.76 18.74
C ALA A 431 3.84 -15.54 17.63
N ARG A 432 3.10 -16.60 17.24
CA ARG A 432 1.98 -16.51 16.28
C ARG A 432 0.85 -15.59 16.80
N LEU A 433 0.50 -15.73 18.08
CA LEU A 433 -0.52 -14.88 18.70
C LEU A 433 -0.06 -13.42 18.79
N GLN A 434 1.16 -13.17 19.21
CA GLN A 434 1.74 -11.82 19.26
C GLN A 434 1.76 -11.16 17.87
N SER A 435 2.21 -11.89 16.83
CA SER A 435 2.18 -11.40 15.45
C SER A 435 0.75 -11.12 14.99
N PHE A 436 -0.22 -11.96 15.32
CA PHE A 436 -1.62 -11.72 14.97
C PHE A 436 -2.17 -10.48 15.65
N ILE A 437 -2.00 -10.35 16.96
CA ILE A 437 -2.45 -9.16 17.73
C ILE A 437 -1.75 -7.90 17.21
N GLY A 438 -0.42 -7.93 17.07
CA GLY A 438 0.35 -6.79 16.61
C GLY A 438 -0.07 -6.30 15.22
N ASN A 439 -0.33 -7.20 14.28
CA ASN A 439 -0.82 -6.81 12.96
C ASN A 439 -2.24 -6.23 12.98
N ASN A 440 -3.16 -6.80 13.78
CA ASN A 440 -4.50 -6.22 13.94
C ASN A 440 -4.42 -4.82 14.54
N ILE A 441 -3.62 -4.62 15.59
CA ILE A 441 -3.39 -3.30 16.17
C ILE A 441 -2.79 -2.34 15.15
N LEU A 442 -1.80 -2.78 14.38
CA LEU A 442 -1.14 -1.93 13.36
C LEU A 442 -2.16 -1.40 12.34
N PHE A 443 -2.97 -2.28 11.74
CA PHE A 443 -3.94 -1.86 10.72
C PHE A 443 -5.10 -1.06 11.31
N LEU A 444 -5.70 -1.50 12.41
CA LEU A 444 -6.84 -0.81 13.01
C LEU A 444 -6.45 0.54 13.58
N LEU A 445 -5.29 0.64 14.23
CA LEU A 445 -4.78 1.89 14.75
C LEU A 445 -4.41 2.85 13.61
N PHE A 446 -3.82 2.35 12.50
CA PHE A 446 -3.57 3.15 11.31
C PHE A 446 -4.85 3.78 10.76
N ILE A 447 -5.90 2.96 10.55
CA ILE A 447 -7.20 3.43 10.07
C ILE A 447 -7.81 4.45 11.04
N ALA A 448 -7.82 4.14 12.34
CA ALA A 448 -8.37 5.02 13.38
C ALA A 448 -7.63 6.37 13.46
N MET A 449 -6.30 6.37 13.31
CA MET A 449 -5.51 7.61 13.34
C MET A 449 -5.68 8.44 12.08
N CYS A 450 -5.83 7.81 10.90
CA CYS A 450 -6.16 8.53 9.68
C CYS A 450 -7.51 9.26 9.83
N ILE A 451 -8.54 8.55 10.31
CA ILE A 451 -9.87 9.12 10.57
C ILE A 451 -9.79 10.19 11.67
N GLY A 452 -9.15 9.89 12.80
CA GLY A 452 -9.02 10.83 13.91
C GLY A 452 -8.30 12.12 13.53
N SER A 453 -7.32 12.05 12.62
CA SER A 453 -6.58 13.24 12.19
C SER A 453 -7.40 14.21 11.31
N SER A 454 -8.42 13.72 10.63
CA SER A 454 -9.34 14.53 9.82
C SER A 454 -10.59 14.96 10.58
N SER A 455 -11.02 14.18 11.56
CA SER A 455 -12.24 14.43 12.34
C SER A 455 -12.18 15.64 13.29
N VAL A 456 -10.97 16.13 13.60
CA VAL A 456 -10.77 17.30 14.47
C VAL A 456 -10.96 18.64 13.77
N THR A 457 -11.29 18.63 12.49
CA THR A 457 -11.58 19.83 11.69
C THR A 457 -13.05 20.22 11.78
N ILE A 458 -13.37 21.43 11.37
CA ILE A 458 -14.75 21.98 11.44
C ILE A 458 -15.71 21.33 10.42
N ARG A 459 -15.22 20.53 9.49
CA ARG A 459 -16.03 19.82 8.49
C ARG A 459 -15.40 18.48 8.10
N VAL A 460 -16.19 17.61 7.49
CA VAL A 460 -15.75 16.34 6.92
C VAL A 460 -15.78 16.42 5.40
N GLU A 461 -14.71 15.99 4.76
CA GLU A 461 -14.64 15.90 3.30
C GLU A 461 -14.36 14.46 2.85
N MET A 462 -15.05 14.02 1.80
CA MET A 462 -14.94 12.67 1.26
C MET A 462 -13.50 12.30 0.87
N ARG A 463 -12.72 13.26 0.34
CA ARG A 463 -11.32 13.04 -0.06
C ARG A 463 -10.42 12.60 1.10
N TRP A 464 -10.76 12.97 2.34
CA TRP A 464 -9.94 12.60 3.51
C TRP A 464 -10.05 11.14 3.88
N VAL A 465 -11.10 10.46 3.42
CA VAL A 465 -11.32 9.02 3.63
C VAL A 465 -10.45 8.15 2.70
N TYR A 466 -9.80 8.74 1.70
CA TYR A 466 -9.04 7.99 0.68
C TYR A 466 -7.97 7.06 1.25
N VAL A 467 -7.16 7.54 2.22
CA VAL A 467 -6.11 6.74 2.88
C VAL A 467 -6.70 5.65 3.77
N SER A 468 -7.69 5.98 4.60
CA SER A 468 -8.35 5.03 5.50
C SER A 468 -9.13 3.95 4.74
N PHE A 469 -9.72 4.28 3.60
CA PHE A 469 -10.36 3.31 2.70
C PHE A 469 -9.34 2.31 2.13
N ALA A 470 -8.22 2.80 1.57
CA ALA A 470 -7.16 1.92 1.05
C ALA A 470 -6.59 1.00 2.14
N ALA A 471 -6.37 1.52 3.35
CA ALA A 471 -5.91 0.74 4.50
C ALA A 471 -6.94 -0.32 4.93
N SER A 472 -8.24 -0.01 4.85
CA SER A 472 -9.33 -0.96 5.14
C SER A 472 -9.34 -2.14 4.16
N LEU A 473 -9.09 -1.88 2.87
CA LEU A 473 -8.93 -2.95 1.87
C LEU A 473 -7.71 -3.83 2.16
N LEU A 474 -6.58 -3.24 2.59
CA LEU A 474 -5.39 -3.99 3.01
C LEU A 474 -5.65 -4.83 4.26
N TYR A 475 -6.35 -4.28 5.24
CA TYR A 475 -6.74 -5.03 6.44
C TYR A 475 -7.64 -6.22 6.11
N PHE A 476 -8.62 -6.03 5.25
CA PHE A 476 -9.46 -7.13 4.75
C PHE A 476 -8.64 -8.21 4.02
N SER A 477 -7.69 -7.79 3.17
CA SER A 477 -6.74 -8.68 2.51
C SER A 477 -5.88 -9.47 3.52
N TYR A 478 -5.38 -8.82 4.57
CA TYR A 478 -4.62 -9.44 5.65
C TYR A 478 -5.45 -10.52 6.37
N LEU A 479 -6.68 -10.21 6.76
CA LEU A 479 -7.57 -11.17 7.43
C LEU A 479 -7.82 -12.42 6.58
N LEU A 480 -8.07 -12.23 5.27
CA LEU A 480 -8.20 -13.35 4.33
C LEU A 480 -6.92 -14.18 4.24
N GLY A 481 -5.74 -13.54 4.33
CA GLY A 481 -4.44 -14.21 4.30
C GLY A 481 -4.16 -15.07 5.53
N VAL A 482 -4.42 -14.52 6.71
CA VAL A 482 -4.13 -15.19 8.00
C VAL A 482 -5.11 -16.33 8.28
N SER A 483 -6.40 -16.10 8.02
CA SER A 483 -7.44 -17.10 8.25
C SER A 483 -7.26 -18.34 7.38
N ARG A 484 -6.72 -18.20 6.17
CA ARG A 484 -6.71 -19.22 5.10
C ARG A 484 -8.11 -19.81 4.88
N LEU A 485 -9.14 -18.99 5.09
CA LEU A 485 -10.52 -19.40 4.87
C LEU A 485 -10.67 -20.02 3.46
N PRO A 486 -11.14 -21.27 3.32
CA PRO A 486 -11.19 -21.94 2.02
C PRO A 486 -12.00 -21.15 0.99
N LEU A 487 -13.16 -20.65 1.39
CA LEU A 487 -14.07 -19.84 0.55
C LEU A 487 -13.77 -18.33 0.59
N GLY A 488 -12.67 -17.90 1.24
CA GLY A 488 -12.37 -16.48 1.43
C GLY A 488 -12.23 -15.70 0.11
N THR A 489 -11.74 -16.34 -0.95
CA THR A 489 -11.68 -15.71 -2.29
C THR A 489 -13.08 -15.50 -2.87
N ILE A 490 -13.98 -16.47 -2.69
CA ILE A 490 -15.38 -16.37 -3.17
C ILE A 490 -16.11 -15.25 -2.42
N PHE A 491 -15.98 -15.18 -1.10
CA PHE A 491 -16.56 -14.08 -0.31
C PHE A 491 -16.00 -12.71 -0.69
N CYS A 492 -14.69 -12.64 -0.98
CA CYS A 492 -14.08 -11.42 -1.50
C CYS A 492 -14.69 -11.01 -2.84
N LEU A 493 -14.85 -11.94 -3.78
CA LEU A 493 -15.47 -11.68 -5.08
C LEU A 493 -16.95 -11.30 -4.92
N ALA A 494 -17.71 -11.95 -4.03
CA ALA A 494 -19.10 -11.58 -3.74
C ALA A 494 -19.18 -10.14 -3.19
N PHE A 495 -18.32 -9.77 -2.24
CA PHE A 495 -18.22 -8.39 -1.76
C PHE A 495 -17.98 -7.40 -2.90
N ILE A 496 -17.04 -7.71 -3.79
CA ILE A 496 -16.68 -6.85 -4.92
C ILE A 496 -17.85 -6.70 -5.90
N CYS A 497 -18.51 -7.80 -6.25
CA CYS A 497 -19.67 -7.78 -7.15
C CYS A 497 -20.81 -6.91 -6.59
N LEU A 498 -21.01 -6.89 -5.28
CA LEU A 498 -22.02 -6.05 -4.63
C LEU A 498 -21.55 -4.59 -4.51
N ARG A 499 -20.28 -4.36 -4.24
CA ARG A 499 -19.75 -3.03 -3.98
C ARG A 499 -19.46 -2.23 -5.25
N LEU A 500 -18.99 -2.86 -6.32
CA LEU A 500 -18.62 -2.17 -7.55
C LEU A 500 -19.75 -1.34 -8.18
N PRO A 501 -21.01 -1.83 -8.28
CA PRO A 501 -22.13 -1.01 -8.74
C PRO A 501 -22.39 0.21 -7.86
N VAL A 502 -22.21 0.09 -6.55
CA VAL A 502 -22.39 1.18 -5.59
C VAL A 502 -21.33 2.28 -5.82
N GLU A 503 -20.05 1.88 -5.97
CA GLU A 503 -18.97 2.84 -6.24
C GLU A 503 -19.20 3.57 -7.57
N ARG A 504 -19.63 2.83 -8.60
CA ARG A 504 -19.96 3.41 -9.90
C ARG A 504 -21.14 4.39 -9.81
N TYR A 505 -22.17 4.04 -9.04
CA TYR A 505 -23.34 4.89 -8.81
C TYR A 505 -22.92 6.19 -8.12
N TYR A 506 -22.17 6.12 -7.01
CA TYR A 506 -21.70 7.33 -6.33
C TYR A 506 -20.82 8.19 -7.23
N ARG A 507 -19.91 7.56 -7.95
CA ARG A 507 -19.01 8.26 -8.87
C ARG A 507 -19.77 9.04 -9.95
N SER A 508 -20.91 8.56 -10.42
CA SER A 508 -21.75 9.25 -11.41
C SER A 508 -22.42 10.52 -10.87
N TYR A 509 -22.49 10.69 -9.55
CA TYR A 509 -23.02 11.90 -8.92
C TYR A 509 -21.95 12.96 -8.62
N PHE A 510 -20.67 12.63 -8.65
CA PHE A 510 -19.61 13.58 -8.34
C PHE A 510 -19.60 14.83 -9.25
N PRO A 511 -19.87 14.76 -10.55
CA PRO A 511 -20.00 15.94 -11.40
C PRO A 511 -21.08 16.94 -10.97
N GLN A 512 -22.00 16.53 -10.08
CA GLN A 512 -23.06 17.39 -9.55
C GLN A 512 -22.68 18.08 -8.24
N ILE A 513 -21.49 17.83 -7.69
CA ILE A 513 -21.02 18.46 -6.47
C ILE A 513 -20.49 19.86 -6.79
N TYR A 514 -20.67 20.78 -5.87
CA TYR A 514 -20.28 22.20 -5.99
C TYR A 514 -18.88 22.44 -6.58
N PHE A 515 -17.87 21.69 -6.14
CA PHE A 515 -16.51 21.87 -6.67
C PHE A 515 -16.39 21.55 -8.16
N TRP A 516 -17.20 20.61 -8.66
CA TRP A 516 -17.14 20.19 -10.05
C TRP A 516 -17.96 21.12 -10.95
N GLU A 517 -18.95 21.81 -10.39
CA GLU A 517 -19.65 22.88 -11.08
C GLU A 517 -18.67 24.01 -11.45
N ASP A 518 -17.75 24.36 -10.55
CA ASP A 518 -16.70 25.34 -10.84
C ASP A 518 -15.72 24.85 -11.92
N GLN A 519 -15.35 23.55 -11.91
CA GLN A 519 -14.55 22.98 -12.98
C GLN A 519 -15.29 23.03 -14.33
N ASP A 520 -16.60 22.70 -14.34
CA ASP A 520 -17.41 22.76 -15.57
C ASP A 520 -17.48 24.17 -16.13
N ARG A 521 -17.65 25.19 -15.28
CA ARG A 521 -17.63 26.60 -15.69
C ARG A 521 -16.29 27.02 -16.26
N MET A 522 -15.19 26.64 -15.62
CA MET A 522 -13.84 26.96 -16.11
C MET A 522 -13.54 26.22 -17.42
N ASN A 523 -13.96 24.96 -17.54
CA ASN A 523 -13.87 24.22 -18.80
C ASN A 523 -14.67 24.91 -19.91
N SER A 524 -15.90 25.37 -19.61
CA SER A 524 -16.72 26.13 -20.56
C SER A 524 -16.06 27.47 -20.95
N LEU A 525 -15.43 28.16 -20.01
CA LEU A 525 -14.65 29.38 -20.32
C LEU A 525 -13.53 29.04 -21.31
N ALA A 526 -12.79 27.96 -21.13
CA ALA A 526 -11.76 27.53 -22.05
C ALA A 526 -12.34 27.18 -23.44
N GLU A 527 -13.48 26.48 -23.50
CA GLU A 527 -14.17 26.12 -24.73
C GLU A 527 -14.61 27.36 -25.54
N GLN A 528 -15.20 28.33 -24.86
CA GLN A 528 -15.74 29.53 -25.50
C GLN A 528 -14.67 30.57 -25.86
N THR A 529 -13.45 30.42 -25.38
CA THR A 529 -12.33 31.34 -25.62
C THR A 529 -11.17 30.63 -26.32
N ILE A 530 -10.32 29.93 -25.57
CA ILE A 530 -9.05 29.33 -26.02
C ILE A 530 -9.26 28.28 -27.11
N GLU A 531 -10.23 27.39 -26.95
CA GLU A 531 -10.49 26.32 -27.94
C GLU A 531 -11.17 26.86 -29.19
N LYS A 532 -12.10 27.82 -29.02
CA LYS A 532 -12.86 28.39 -30.12
C LYS A 532 -12.03 29.31 -31.03
N TYR A 533 -11.20 30.16 -30.43
CA TYR A 533 -10.46 31.21 -31.15
C TYR A 533 -8.98 30.89 -31.32
N GLY A 534 -8.43 29.98 -30.55
CA GLY A 534 -6.98 29.75 -30.45
C GLY A 534 -6.30 30.66 -29.44
N ARG A 535 -5.20 30.19 -28.86
CA ARG A 535 -4.43 30.89 -27.83
C ARG A 535 -3.96 32.28 -28.30
N ASP A 536 -3.30 32.29 -29.45
CA ASP A 536 -2.71 33.54 -30.03
C ASP A 536 -3.75 34.63 -30.26
N TYR A 537 -4.98 34.23 -30.61
CA TYR A 537 -6.06 35.19 -30.83
C TYR A 537 -6.59 35.77 -29.52
N VAL A 538 -6.69 34.98 -28.47
CA VAL A 538 -7.29 35.37 -27.18
C VAL A 538 -6.31 36.19 -26.34
N LEU A 539 -5.01 35.86 -26.39
CA LEU A 539 -4.01 36.56 -25.60
C LEU A 539 -3.95 38.06 -25.97
N GLY A 540 -3.98 38.89 -24.94
CA GLY A 540 -4.00 40.38 -25.08
C GLY A 540 -5.37 41.01 -25.31
N LYS A 541 -6.44 40.22 -25.45
CA LYS A 541 -7.82 40.74 -25.57
C LYS A 541 -8.44 41.06 -24.21
N GLN A 542 -9.50 41.87 -24.25
CA GLN A 542 -10.38 42.13 -23.12
C GLN A 542 -11.55 41.15 -23.18
N VAL A 543 -11.78 40.37 -22.11
CA VAL A 543 -12.91 39.43 -22.01
C VAL A 543 -13.95 40.03 -21.07
N TYR A 544 -15.12 40.34 -21.63
CA TYR A 544 -16.25 40.87 -20.89
C TYR A 544 -17.22 39.72 -20.59
N ILE A 545 -17.56 39.52 -19.31
CA ILE A 545 -18.56 38.54 -18.90
C ILE A 545 -19.79 39.29 -18.44
N LEU A 546 -20.89 39.07 -19.15
CA LEU A 546 -22.21 39.65 -18.82
C LEU A 546 -22.80 38.82 -17.66
N GLU A 547 -23.14 39.51 -16.58
CA GLU A 547 -23.50 38.99 -15.30
C GLU A 547 -22.30 38.28 -14.60
N ASN A 548 -22.38 38.07 -13.32
CA ASN A 548 -21.40 37.30 -12.55
C ASN A 548 -22.15 36.63 -11.39
N SER A 549 -23.19 35.85 -11.71
CA SER A 549 -23.98 35.10 -10.74
C SER A 549 -23.15 34.02 -10.07
N TYR A 550 -22.12 33.53 -10.78
CA TYR A 550 -21.15 32.54 -10.27
C TYR A 550 -20.13 33.12 -9.29
N LYS A 551 -20.09 34.44 -9.13
CA LYS A 551 -19.17 35.15 -8.22
C LYS A 551 -17.69 34.78 -8.45
N MET A 552 -17.30 34.59 -9.72
CA MET A 552 -15.89 34.44 -10.08
C MET A 552 -15.13 35.70 -9.67
N SER A 553 -14.01 35.53 -8.98
CA SER A 553 -13.13 36.65 -8.65
C SER A 553 -12.34 37.09 -9.88
N LYS A 554 -12.02 38.39 -9.95
CA LYS A 554 -11.16 38.93 -11.01
C LYS A 554 -9.80 38.22 -11.05
N PHE A 555 -9.25 37.89 -9.87
CA PHE A 555 -7.99 37.16 -9.77
C PHE A 555 -8.07 35.81 -10.50
N TYR A 556 -9.11 34.99 -10.26
CA TYR A 556 -9.25 33.71 -10.94
C TYR A 556 -9.44 33.87 -12.45
N GLY A 557 -10.20 34.86 -12.88
CA GLY A 557 -10.39 35.12 -14.29
C GLY A 557 -9.12 35.56 -15.01
N ASP A 558 -8.36 36.47 -14.43
CA ASP A 558 -7.10 36.96 -15.01
C ASP A 558 -6.04 35.82 -14.99
N THR A 559 -5.91 35.06 -13.88
CA THR A 559 -4.96 33.93 -13.76
C THR A 559 -5.31 32.79 -14.72
N PHE A 560 -6.58 32.55 -14.99
CA PHE A 560 -7.01 31.54 -15.95
C PHE A 560 -6.34 31.73 -17.32
N PHE A 561 -6.36 32.95 -17.88
CA PHE A 561 -5.73 33.22 -19.17
C PHE A 561 -4.21 33.18 -19.11
N GLN A 562 -3.61 33.52 -17.98
CA GLN A 562 -2.17 33.39 -17.76
C GLN A 562 -1.66 31.95 -17.88
N VAL A 563 -2.47 30.96 -17.56
CA VAL A 563 -2.09 29.54 -17.73
C VAL A 563 -1.81 29.20 -19.18
N PHE A 564 -2.52 29.86 -20.13
CA PHE A 564 -2.37 29.61 -21.56
C PHE A 564 -1.30 30.49 -22.23
N ASP A 565 -0.72 31.45 -21.52
CA ASP A 565 0.36 32.30 -21.99
C ASP A 565 1.72 31.61 -21.81
N GLU A 566 2.29 31.08 -22.91
CA GLU A 566 3.55 30.31 -22.86
C GLU A 566 4.74 31.18 -22.46
N ASP A 567 4.78 32.41 -22.95
CA ASP A 567 5.89 33.35 -22.74
C ASP A 567 5.80 34.08 -21.39
N PHE A 568 4.70 33.91 -20.70
CA PHE A 568 4.40 34.66 -19.47
C PHE A 568 4.63 36.18 -19.61
N SER A 569 4.36 36.71 -20.80
CA SER A 569 4.74 38.07 -21.19
C SER A 569 4.06 39.16 -20.38
N GLY A 570 3.07 38.84 -19.57
CA GLY A 570 2.31 39.80 -18.77
C GLY A 570 1.34 40.67 -19.58
N HIS A 571 1.31 40.50 -20.89
CA HIS A 571 0.30 41.13 -21.76
C HIS A 571 -1.02 40.36 -21.77
N GLY A 572 -1.32 39.75 -20.62
CA GLY A 572 -2.39 38.80 -20.49
C GLY A 572 -3.77 39.38 -20.73
N THR A 573 -4.62 38.57 -21.28
CA THR A 573 -6.07 38.78 -21.34
C THR A 573 -6.61 39.15 -19.98
N LYS A 574 -7.44 40.16 -19.91
CA LYS A 574 -8.07 40.60 -18.66
C LYS A 574 -9.57 40.35 -18.71
N ILE A 575 -10.10 39.91 -17.59
CA ILE A 575 -11.55 39.72 -17.42
C ILE A 575 -12.19 40.96 -16.79
N HIS A 576 -13.34 41.32 -17.33
CA HIS A 576 -14.22 42.37 -16.84
C HIS A 576 -15.62 41.79 -16.65
N PHE A 577 -16.19 42.00 -15.47
CA PHE A 577 -17.58 41.66 -15.22
C PHE A 577 -18.45 42.89 -15.44
N ILE A 578 -19.43 42.79 -16.33
CA ILE A 578 -20.37 43.84 -16.68
C ILE A 578 -21.81 43.40 -16.39
N LYS A 579 -22.66 44.32 -15.99
CA LYS A 579 -24.07 44.05 -15.71
C LYS A 579 -24.96 44.24 -16.93
N ASP A 580 -24.54 45.13 -17.81
CA ASP A 580 -25.29 45.53 -19.01
C ASP A 580 -24.29 45.85 -20.12
N PHE A 581 -24.68 45.69 -21.37
CA PHE A 581 -23.89 46.05 -22.56
C PHE A 581 -23.51 47.54 -22.60
N ARG A 582 -24.24 48.39 -21.90
CA ARG A 582 -23.91 49.83 -21.79
C ARG A 582 -22.65 50.10 -20.98
N GLU A 583 -22.18 49.13 -20.21
CA GLU A 583 -20.93 49.21 -19.47
C GLU A 583 -19.71 48.84 -20.33
N LEU A 584 -19.90 48.39 -21.58
CA LEU A 584 -18.81 48.16 -22.52
C LEU A 584 -18.12 49.47 -22.86
N PRO A 585 -16.79 49.54 -22.79
CA PRO A 585 -16.03 50.72 -23.23
C PRO A 585 -16.29 51.04 -24.71
N SER A 586 -16.27 52.32 -25.06
CA SER A 586 -16.49 52.78 -26.43
C SER A 586 -15.46 52.26 -27.44
N GLU A 587 -14.25 51.92 -26.98
CA GLU A 587 -13.18 51.32 -27.75
C GLU A 587 -13.31 49.79 -27.93
N ALA A 588 -14.24 49.14 -27.22
CA ALA A 588 -14.48 47.70 -27.34
C ALA A 588 -15.06 47.38 -28.73
N ASN A 589 -14.47 46.41 -29.40
CA ASN A 589 -14.88 45.96 -30.72
C ASN A 589 -14.51 44.48 -30.92
N PHE A 590 -14.96 43.92 -32.05
CA PHE A 590 -14.73 42.51 -32.38
C PHE A 590 -13.24 42.11 -32.38
N TYR A 591 -12.31 43.01 -32.73
CA TYR A 591 -10.90 42.68 -32.84
C TYR A 591 -10.14 42.73 -31.53
N ASN A 592 -10.61 43.45 -30.52
CA ASN A 592 -9.93 43.62 -29.24
C ASN A 592 -10.69 43.01 -28.04
N SER A 593 -11.90 42.51 -28.26
CA SER A 593 -12.79 42.09 -27.18
C SER A 593 -13.48 40.76 -27.48
N ILE A 594 -13.74 39.97 -26.44
CA ILE A 594 -14.61 38.79 -26.43
C ILE A 594 -15.71 39.07 -25.42
N VAL A 595 -16.95 38.81 -25.78
CA VAL A 595 -18.11 39.01 -24.89
C VAL A 595 -18.77 37.66 -24.63
N LEU A 596 -18.83 37.29 -23.36
CA LEU A 596 -19.43 36.03 -22.87
C LEU A 596 -20.66 36.35 -22.03
N LYS A 597 -21.64 35.47 -22.08
CA LYS A 597 -22.82 35.48 -21.21
C LYS A 597 -22.85 34.20 -20.37
N GLU A 598 -23.18 34.33 -19.08
CA GLU A 598 -23.43 33.16 -18.24
C GLU A 598 -24.69 32.42 -18.69
N VAL A 599 -24.62 31.07 -18.69
CA VAL A 599 -25.73 30.15 -18.98
C VAL A 599 -25.88 29.19 -17.79
N PRO A 600 -26.68 29.58 -16.76
CA PRO A 600 -26.77 28.83 -15.53
C PRO A 600 -27.24 27.38 -15.72
N GLU A 601 -28.14 27.13 -16.68
CA GLU A 601 -28.67 25.79 -16.97
C GLU A 601 -27.60 24.84 -17.48
N GLU A 602 -26.59 25.37 -18.21
CA GLU A 602 -25.47 24.61 -18.78
C GLU A 602 -24.23 24.66 -17.90
N ARG A 603 -24.27 25.35 -16.75
CA ARG A 603 -23.14 25.57 -15.84
C ARG A 603 -21.92 26.17 -16.55
N GLY A 604 -22.14 27.07 -17.48
CA GLY A 604 -21.07 27.57 -18.33
C GLY A 604 -21.32 28.97 -18.87
N TYR A 605 -20.61 29.25 -19.95
CA TYR A 605 -20.63 30.49 -20.67
C TYR A 605 -21.03 30.25 -22.13
N LYS A 606 -21.65 31.24 -22.76
CA LYS A 606 -21.90 31.30 -24.18
C LYS A 606 -21.19 32.55 -24.75
N ASP A 607 -20.44 32.33 -25.79
CA ASP A 607 -19.86 33.44 -26.53
C ASP A 607 -20.92 34.17 -27.37
N ILE A 608 -21.12 35.43 -27.09
CA ILE A 608 -22.06 36.34 -27.75
C ILE A 608 -21.35 37.49 -28.47
N THR A 609 -20.05 37.38 -28.71
CA THR A 609 -19.24 38.47 -29.32
C THR A 609 -19.81 38.95 -30.65
N GLN A 610 -20.24 38.00 -31.51
CA GLN A 610 -20.85 38.37 -32.81
C GLN A 610 -22.24 38.97 -32.67
N GLU A 611 -23.00 38.63 -31.61
CA GLU A 611 -24.31 39.24 -31.35
C GLU A 611 -24.16 40.68 -30.89
N VAL A 612 -23.07 40.99 -30.15
CA VAL A 612 -22.77 42.31 -29.62
C VAL A 612 -22.11 43.19 -30.68
N PHE A 613 -21.24 42.62 -31.53
CA PHE A 613 -20.54 43.33 -32.62
C PHE A 613 -20.89 42.74 -33.99
N PRO A 614 -22.12 42.91 -34.48
CA PRO A 614 -22.67 42.16 -35.63
C PRO A 614 -22.07 42.50 -36.99
N ASN A 615 -21.31 43.56 -37.13
CA ASN A 615 -20.83 44.03 -38.44
C ASN A 615 -19.50 44.79 -38.33
N LEU A 616 -18.43 44.05 -38.17
CA LEU A 616 -17.10 44.61 -38.46
C LEU A 616 -16.28 43.65 -39.29
#